data_c3f962d40559c00c5ee6e08867d1d491
#
_entry.id   c3f962d40559c00c5ee6e08867d1d491
#
_cell.length_a   1.000
_cell.length_b   1.000
_cell.length_c   1.000
_cell.angle_alpha   90.00
_cell.angle_beta   90.00
_cell.angle_gamma   90.00
#
_symmetry.space_group_name_H-M   'P 1'
#
loop_
_entity.id
_entity.type
_entity.pdbx_description
1 polymer ?
#
loop_
_entity_poly.entity_id
_entity_poly.type
_entity_poly.pdbx_seq_one_letter_code
_entity_poly.pdbx_strand_id
1 'polypeptide(L)'
;KLLALQTKMYAQGKYSLLVVLQGMDASGKDGLVKNVFSKIPAYGISVKSFKVPSKEELAHDFLWRVHKATPKKGEIKVFNRSHYEEVLVVRMLGYVDDKMAKNRFRLLNNFEEIVAQNNTIIEKFYLHTSYEEQEIRLKERMTNPEKHWKHSDGDWEMREKWDEFRIYYQDMIDNCSSPFEWHV
;
A
#
# COMPACT_ATOMS: atom_id res chain seq x y z
N LYS A 1 -3.99 -9.35 -21.18
CA LYS A 1 -2.83 -10.14 -20.73
C LYS A 1 -2.96 -10.50 -19.24
N LEU A 2 -3.18 -9.55 -18.34
CA LEU A 2 -3.31 -9.79 -16.88
C LEU A 2 -4.48 -10.73 -16.54
N LEU A 3 -5.67 -10.53 -17.14
CA LEU A 3 -6.83 -11.42 -16.98
C LEU A 3 -6.50 -12.89 -17.30
N ALA A 4 -5.82 -13.15 -18.42
CA ALA A 4 -5.46 -14.51 -18.79
C ALA A 4 -4.47 -15.17 -17.81
N LEU A 5 -3.54 -14.40 -17.25
CA LEU A 5 -2.64 -14.88 -16.22
C LEU A 5 -3.38 -15.17 -14.91
N GLN A 6 -4.28 -14.27 -14.49
CA GLN A 6 -5.10 -14.46 -13.30
C GLN A 6 -5.98 -15.71 -13.40
N THR A 7 -6.64 -15.94 -14.55
CA THR A 7 -7.45 -17.14 -14.78
C THR A 7 -6.62 -18.42 -14.63
N LYS A 8 -5.40 -18.44 -15.18
CA LYS A 8 -4.48 -19.58 -15.02
C LYS A 8 -4.06 -19.78 -13.56
N MET A 9 -3.71 -18.70 -12.87
CA MET A 9 -3.31 -18.74 -11.46
C MET A 9 -4.45 -19.26 -10.57
N TYR A 10 -5.69 -18.79 -10.84
CA TYR A 10 -6.90 -19.26 -10.15
C TYR A 10 -7.14 -20.76 -10.38
N ALA A 11 -7.08 -21.21 -11.62
CA ALA A 11 -7.29 -22.62 -11.97
C ALA A 11 -6.22 -23.55 -11.37
N GLN A 12 -4.97 -23.08 -11.26
CA GLN A 12 -3.89 -23.85 -10.64
C GLN A 12 -4.02 -23.96 -9.12
N GLY A 13 -4.57 -22.93 -8.45
CA GLY A 13 -4.71 -22.88 -7.00
C GLY A 13 -3.39 -23.01 -6.22
N LYS A 14 -2.24 -22.72 -6.86
CA LYS A 14 -0.90 -22.93 -6.30
C LYS A 14 -0.26 -21.64 -5.81
N TYR A 15 -0.38 -20.59 -6.59
CA TYR A 15 0.22 -19.28 -6.33
C TYR A 15 -0.83 -18.23 -6.01
N SER A 16 -0.42 -17.15 -5.39
CA SER A 16 -1.17 -15.92 -5.23
C SER A 16 -0.29 -14.71 -5.58
N LEU A 17 -0.91 -13.56 -5.81
CA LEU A 17 -0.19 -12.31 -6.07
C LEU A 17 -0.61 -11.26 -5.04
N LEU A 18 0.37 -10.71 -4.34
CA LEU A 18 0.22 -9.53 -3.49
C LEU A 18 0.81 -8.32 -4.21
N VAL A 19 -0.03 -7.35 -4.52
CA VAL A 19 0.38 -6.06 -5.08
C VAL A 19 0.34 -5.01 -3.97
N VAL A 20 1.47 -4.42 -3.66
CA VAL A 20 1.61 -3.38 -2.64
C VAL A 20 1.70 -2.02 -3.33
N LEU A 21 0.76 -1.13 -3.04
CA LEU A 21 0.76 0.23 -3.57
C LEU A 21 1.02 1.23 -2.45
N GLN A 22 2.08 2.02 -2.61
CA GLN A 22 2.40 3.12 -1.74
C GLN A 22 2.57 4.42 -2.53
N GLY A 23 2.46 5.53 -1.84
CA GLY A 23 2.58 6.89 -2.39
C GLY A 23 1.78 7.86 -1.55
N MET A 24 2.14 9.12 -1.62
CA MET A 24 1.48 10.20 -0.89
C MET A 24 0.00 10.32 -1.24
N ASP A 25 -0.74 11.11 -0.49
CA ASP A 25 -2.12 11.41 -0.82
C ASP A 25 -2.22 12.05 -2.21
N ALA A 26 -3.30 11.75 -2.91
CA ALA A 26 -3.50 12.11 -4.32
C ALA A 26 -2.48 11.53 -5.33
N SER A 27 -1.59 10.58 -4.96
CA SER A 27 -0.61 9.97 -5.89
C SER A 27 -1.24 9.11 -7.01
N GLY A 28 -2.55 8.81 -6.94
CA GLY A 28 -3.24 8.08 -8.01
C GLY A 28 -3.46 6.59 -7.74
N LYS A 29 -3.20 6.10 -6.53
CA LYS A 29 -3.38 4.68 -6.14
C LYS A 29 -4.74 4.10 -6.54
N ASP A 30 -5.85 4.80 -6.24
CA ASP A 30 -7.20 4.32 -6.61
C ASP A 30 -7.40 4.25 -8.13
N GLY A 31 -6.87 5.24 -8.85
CA GLY A 31 -6.91 5.27 -10.30
C GLY A 31 -6.16 4.10 -10.92
N LEU A 32 -4.99 3.77 -10.37
CA LEU A 32 -4.22 2.61 -10.79
C LEU A 32 -5.02 1.32 -10.56
N VAL A 33 -5.59 1.14 -9.36
CA VAL A 33 -6.42 -0.05 -9.06
C VAL A 33 -7.58 -0.16 -10.06
N LYS A 34 -8.33 0.93 -10.26
CA LYS A 34 -9.45 0.97 -11.20
C LYS A 34 -9.02 0.63 -12.64
N ASN A 35 -7.95 1.23 -13.13
CA ASN A 35 -7.56 1.10 -14.52
C ASN A 35 -6.86 -0.24 -14.84
N VAL A 36 -6.06 -0.74 -13.92
CA VAL A 36 -5.28 -1.98 -14.14
C VAL A 36 -6.14 -3.22 -13.88
N PHE A 37 -6.95 -3.20 -12.83
CA PHE A 37 -7.62 -4.41 -12.33
C PHE A 37 -9.11 -4.49 -12.64
N SER A 38 -9.73 -3.46 -13.25
CA SER A 38 -11.18 -3.43 -13.53
C SER A 38 -11.71 -4.60 -14.38
N LYS A 39 -10.84 -5.25 -15.14
CA LYS A 39 -11.21 -6.40 -15.99
C LYS A 39 -11.02 -7.75 -15.32
N ILE A 40 -10.53 -7.77 -14.07
CA ILE A 40 -10.38 -9.02 -13.32
C ILE A 40 -11.70 -9.34 -12.64
N PRO A 41 -12.23 -10.59 -12.77
CA PRO A 41 -13.45 -10.99 -12.08
C PRO A 41 -13.32 -10.86 -10.56
N ALA A 42 -14.42 -10.52 -9.89
CA ALA A 42 -14.44 -10.27 -8.45
C ALA A 42 -13.97 -11.47 -7.59
N TYR A 43 -14.11 -12.69 -8.09
CA TYR A 43 -13.61 -13.88 -7.39
C TYR A 43 -12.09 -14.02 -7.46
N GLY A 44 -11.44 -13.33 -8.39
CA GLY A 44 -9.98 -13.41 -8.63
C GLY A 44 -9.18 -12.27 -8.02
N ILE A 45 -9.83 -11.25 -7.45
CA ILE A 45 -9.16 -10.09 -6.88
C ILE A 45 -9.91 -9.55 -5.65
N SER A 46 -9.13 -9.05 -4.70
CA SER A 46 -9.66 -8.21 -3.63
C SER A 46 -8.71 -7.07 -3.30
N VAL A 47 -9.26 -5.98 -2.78
CA VAL A 47 -8.50 -4.78 -2.41
C VAL A 47 -8.65 -4.53 -0.91
N LYS A 48 -7.56 -4.28 -0.23
CA LYS A 48 -7.52 -3.85 1.18
C LYS A 48 -6.80 -2.52 1.27
N SER A 49 -7.41 -1.57 1.96
CA SER A 49 -6.75 -0.32 2.34
C SER A 49 -6.54 -0.30 3.85
N PHE A 50 -5.28 -0.13 4.27
CA PHE A 50 -4.95 0.00 5.68
C PHE A 50 -5.09 1.47 6.09
N LYS A 51 -6.18 1.76 6.76
CA LYS A 51 -6.48 3.06 7.37
C LYS A 51 -6.14 3.01 8.87
N VAL A 52 -6.61 4.02 9.61
CA VAL A 52 -6.51 4.05 11.07
C VAL A 52 -6.97 2.70 11.65
N PRO A 53 -6.17 2.05 12.51
CA PRO A 53 -6.54 0.77 13.10
C PRO A 53 -7.79 0.86 13.98
N SER A 54 -8.59 -0.19 13.98
CA SER A 54 -9.71 -0.34 14.95
C SER A 54 -9.17 -0.62 16.35
N LYS A 55 -10.04 -0.52 17.36
CA LYS A 55 -9.68 -0.88 18.74
C LYS A 55 -9.23 -2.34 18.86
N GLU A 56 -9.86 -3.25 18.12
CA GLU A 56 -9.46 -4.66 18.07
C GLU A 56 -8.06 -4.81 17.43
N GLU A 57 -7.80 -4.15 16.30
CA GLU A 57 -6.51 -4.18 15.62
C GLU A 57 -5.38 -3.62 16.51
N LEU A 58 -5.66 -2.58 17.31
CA LEU A 58 -4.71 -2.01 18.27
C LEU A 58 -4.43 -2.92 19.50
N ALA A 59 -5.32 -3.84 19.81
CA ALA A 59 -5.12 -4.81 20.90
C ALA A 59 -4.15 -5.95 20.51
N HIS A 60 -3.80 -6.06 19.24
CA HIS A 60 -2.86 -7.04 18.70
C HIS A 60 -1.57 -6.38 18.20
N ASP A 61 -0.60 -7.19 17.76
CA ASP A 61 0.57 -6.67 17.08
C ASP A 61 0.22 -6.02 15.75
N PHE A 62 1.08 -5.11 15.27
CA PHE A 62 0.79 -4.30 14.08
C PHE A 62 0.67 -5.11 12.76
N LEU A 63 1.18 -6.35 12.72
CA LEU A 63 1.07 -7.24 11.56
C LEU A 63 -0.16 -8.15 11.61
N TRP A 64 -0.83 -8.28 12.75
CA TRP A 64 -2.00 -9.15 12.89
C TRP A 64 -3.08 -8.85 11.83
N ARG A 65 -3.45 -7.58 11.67
CA ARG A 65 -4.43 -7.14 10.66
C ARG A 65 -3.93 -7.35 9.23
N VAL A 66 -2.61 -7.35 9.03
CA VAL A 66 -1.98 -7.55 7.72
C VAL A 66 -2.02 -9.02 7.33
N HIS A 67 -1.68 -9.93 8.26
CA HIS A 67 -1.79 -11.38 8.03
C HIS A 67 -3.22 -11.81 7.66
N LYS A 68 -4.23 -11.26 8.31
CA LYS A 68 -5.65 -11.53 7.98
C LYS A 68 -6.03 -11.08 6.57
N ALA A 69 -5.30 -10.16 5.99
CA ALA A 69 -5.55 -9.59 4.68
C ALA A 69 -4.70 -10.22 3.56
N THR A 70 -3.81 -11.17 3.85
CA THR A 70 -2.99 -11.83 2.83
C THR A 70 -3.85 -12.57 1.79
N PRO A 71 -3.38 -12.71 0.53
CA PRO A 71 -4.15 -13.35 -0.52
C PRO A 71 -4.30 -14.87 -0.29
N LYS A 72 -5.42 -15.40 -0.72
CA LYS A 72 -5.61 -16.85 -0.86
C LYS A 72 -4.95 -17.34 -2.15
N LYS A 73 -4.63 -18.64 -2.23
CA LYS A 73 -4.15 -19.25 -3.47
C LYS A 73 -5.12 -18.99 -4.62
N GLY A 74 -4.60 -18.57 -5.77
CA GLY A 74 -5.38 -18.17 -6.93
C GLY A 74 -5.89 -16.73 -6.92
N GLU A 75 -5.70 -15.98 -5.84
CA GLU A 75 -6.18 -14.60 -5.68
C GLU A 75 -5.09 -13.57 -5.97
N ILE A 76 -5.49 -12.44 -6.56
CA ILE A 76 -4.73 -11.20 -6.56
C ILE A 76 -5.22 -10.35 -5.39
N LYS A 77 -4.34 -10.00 -4.47
CA LYS A 77 -4.62 -9.03 -3.40
C LYS A 77 -3.90 -7.73 -3.66
N VAL A 78 -4.63 -6.63 -3.64
CA VAL A 78 -4.04 -5.30 -3.74
C VAL A 78 -4.12 -4.60 -2.39
N PHE A 79 -2.98 -4.24 -1.83
CA PHE A 79 -2.88 -3.35 -0.68
C PHE A 79 -2.79 -1.91 -1.19
N ASN A 80 -3.92 -1.21 -1.20
CA ASN A 80 -4.00 0.22 -1.50
C ASN A 80 -3.80 1.01 -0.20
N ARG A 81 -2.61 1.51 0.05
CA ARG A 81 -1.96 1.72 1.36
C ARG A 81 -1.76 0.38 2.06
N SER A 82 -0.57 0.11 2.50
CA SER A 82 -0.17 -1.22 2.91
C SER A 82 0.30 -1.27 4.37
N HIS A 83 0.91 -2.37 4.73
CA HIS A 83 1.62 -2.56 6.00
C HIS A 83 2.78 -1.58 6.20
N TYR A 84 3.24 -0.91 5.17
CA TYR A 84 4.26 0.14 5.26
C TYR A 84 3.76 1.45 5.89
N GLU A 85 2.43 1.64 6.05
CA GLU A 85 1.88 2.73 6.87
C GLU A 85 2.47 2.69 8.31
N GLU A 86 2.86 1.50 8.77
CA GLU A 86 3.46 1.26 10.10
C GLU A 86 4.89 1.81 10.25
N VAL A 87 5.50 2.31 9.19
CA VAL A 87 6.81 3.00 9.19
C VAL A 87 6.78 4.34 8.45
N LEU A 88 5.62 4.74 7.93
CA LEU A 88 5.40 6.00 7.24
C LEU A 88 4.52 6.94 8.07
N VAL A 89 3.21 6.79 8.01
CA VAL A 89 2.25 7.68 8.67
C VAL A 89 2.40 7.67 10.18
N VAL A 90 2.67 6.53 10.79
CA VAL A 90 2.84 6.44 12.25
C VAL A 90 4.11 7.14 12.75
N ARG A 91 5.18 7.22 11.91
CA ARG A 91 6.36 8.06 12.20
C ARG A 91 6.01 9.54 12.09
N MET A 92 5.31 9.92 11.02
CA MET A 92 4.86 11.29 10.78
C MET A 92 3.99 11.81 11.92
N LEU A 93 3.19 10.94 12.52
CA LEU A 93 2.32 11.25 13.67
C LEU A 93 3.04 11.14 15.03
N GLY A 94 4.32 10.77 15.04
CA GLY A 94 5.12 10.66 16.27
C GLY A 94 4.81 9.44 17.16
N TYR A 95 4.04 8.47 16.64
CA TYR A 95 3.75 7.23 17.39
C TYR A 95 4.91 6.22 17.34
N VAL A 96 5.79 6.34 16.38
CA VAL A 96 6.95 5.47 16.15
C VAL A 96 8.17 6.36 15.93
N ASP A 97 9.20 6.18 16.76
CA ASP A 97 10.49 6.83 16.58
C ASP A 97 11.37 6.08 15.56
N ASP A 98 12.52 6.64 15.21
CA ASP A 98 13.44 6.07 14.23
C ASP A 98 14.02 4.72 14.65
N LYS A 99 14.21 4.50 15.96
CA LYS A 99 14.68 3.21 16.49
C LYS A 99 13.61 2.12 16.32
N MET A 100 12.37 2.46 16.60
CA MET A 100 11.23 1.56 16.40
C MET A 100 11.01 1.29 14.90
N ALA A 101 11.13 2.32 14.05
CA ALA A 101 11.00 2.17 12.60
C ALA A 101 12.04 1.20 12.04
N LYS A 102 13.30 1.30 12.44
CA LYS A 102 14.36 0.34 12.05
C LYS A 102 14.03 -1.11 12.42
N ASN A 103 13.47 -1.33 13.62
CA ASN A 103 13.01 -2.66 14.00
C ASN A 103 11.82 -3.11 13.14
N ARG A 104 10.88 -2.21 12.85
CA ARG A 104 9.72 -2.54 12.00
C ARG A 104 10.11 -2.88 10.58
N PHE A 105 11.10 -2.22 9.97
CA PHE A 105 11.59 -2.59 8.64
C PHE A 105 12.01 -4.07 8.59
N ARG A 106 12.76 -4.53 9.56
CA ARG A 106 13.15 -5.95 9.64
C ARG A 106 11.94 -6.88 9.77
N LEU A 107 10.95 -6.50 10.58
CA LEU A 107 9.75 -7.30 10.77
C LEU A 107 8.85 -7.32 9.53
N LEU A 108 8.77 -6.20 8.80
CA LEU A 108 8.06 -6.11 7.52
C LEU A 108 8.72 -6.99 6.45
N ASN A 109 10.04 -6.98 6.35
CA ASN A 109 10.78 -7.87 5.45
C ASN A 109 10.55 -9.35 5.79
N ASN A 110 10.62 -9.71 7.07
CA ASN A 110 10.33 -11.08 7.53
C ASN A 110 8.90 -11.50 7.20
N PHE A 111 7.93 -10.59 7.36
CA PHE A 111 6.54 -10.85 6.97
C PHE A 111 6.41 -11.15 5.47
N GLU A 112 7.05 -10.35 4.62
CA GLU A 112 7.05 -10.56 3.18
C GLU A 112 7.70 -11.90 2.81
N GLU A 113 8.80 -12.26 3.46
CA GLU A 113 9.44 -13.58 3.26
C GLU A 113 8.52 -14.74 3.65
N ILE A 114 7.83 -14.65 4.81
CA ILE A 114 6.87 -15.68 5.22
C ILE A 114 5.78 -15.86 4.18
N VAL A 115 5.23 -14.77 3.69
CA VAL A 115 4.16 -14.79 2.67
C VAL A 115 4.67 -15.36 1.35
N ALA A 116 5.88 -14.99 0.94
CA ALA A 116 6.51 -15.49 -0.29
C ALA A 116 6.83 -16.98 -0.22
N GLN A 117 7.36 -17.47 0.89
CA GLN A 117 7.61 -18.91 1.11
C GLN A 117 6.34 -19.75 1.02
N ASN A 118 5.17 -19.14 1.19
CA ASN A 118 3.87 -19.75 0.96
C ASN A 118 3.34 -19.57 -0.47
N ASN A 119 4.23 -19.41 -1.46
CA ASN A 119 3.93 -19.25 -2.89
C ASN A 119 3.10 -17.99 -3.21
N THR A 120 3.30 -16.90 -2.50
CA THR A 120 2.77 -15.59 -2.85
C THR A 120 3.86 -14.79 -3.55
N ILE A 121 3.59 -14.36 -4.78
CA ILE A 121 4.43 -13.41 -5.51
C ILE A 121 4.13 -12.03 -4.95
N ILE A 122 5.16 -11.24 -4.68
CA ILE A 122 5.02 -9.88 -4.11
C ILE A 122 5.58 -8.89 -5.12
N GLU A 123 4.76 -7.90 -5.47
CA GLU A 123 5.13 -6.79 -6.35
C GLU A 123 4.82 -5.48 -5.65
N LYS A 124 5.83 -4.62 -5.49
CA LYS A 124 5.73 -3.37 -4.74
C LYS A 124 5.89 -2.17 -5.66
N PHE A 125 4.94 -1.25 -5.61
CA PHE A 125 4.93 -0.03 -6.43
C PHE A 125 4.85 1.21 -5.54
N TYR A 126 5.82 2.11 -5.71
CA TYR A 126 5.77 3.44 -5.14
C TYR A 126 5.35 4.44 -6.23
N LEU A 127 4.19 5.07 -6.06
CA LEU A 127 3.71 6.08 -6.97
C LEU A 127 4.33 7.43 -6.61
N HIS A 128 5.45 7.72 -7.26
CA HIS A 128 6.16 8.97 -7.09
C HIS A 128 5.44 10.09 -7.85
N THR A 129 4.82 11.00 -7.11
CA THR A 129 4.10 12.16 -7.66
C THR A 129 4.86 13.41 -7.26
N SER A 130 5.02 14.39 -8.16
CA SER A 130 5.65 15.65 -7.80
C SER A 130 4.77 16.49 -6.87
N TYR A 131 5.39 17.45 -6.21
CA TYR A 131 4.69 18.37 -5.30
C TYR A 131 3.61 19.16 -6.04
N GLU A 132 3.92 19.65 -7.25
CA GLU A 132 3.01 20.41 -8.09
C GLU A 132 1.83 19.57 -8.59
N GLU A 133 2.09 18.35 -9.04
CA GLU A 133 1.05 17.44 -9.51
C GLU A 133 0.10 17.04 -8.38
N GLN A 134 0.63 16.84 -7.17
CA GLN A 134 -0.20 16.56 -6.00
C GLN A 134 -1.16 17.73 -5.74
N GLU A 135 -0.67 18.97 -5.80
CA GLU A 135 -1.49 20.16 -5.60
C GLU A 135 -2.64 20.25 -6.60
N ILE A 136 -2.34 20.03 -7.89
CA ILE A 136 -3.35 20.00 -8.94
C ILE A 136 -4.45 18.99 -8.60
N ARG A 137 -4.06 17.80 -8.22
CA ARG A 137 -5.00 16.71 -7.88
C ARG A 137 -5.80 16.98 -6.59
N LEU A 138 -5.21 17.63 -5.60
CA LEU A 138 -5.94 18.04 -4.39
C LEU A 138 -6.94 19.14 -4.70
N LYS A 139 -6.56 20.16 -5.50
CA LYS A 139 -7.49 21.20 -5.98
C LYS A 139 -8.62 20.61 -6.81
N GLU A 140 -8.34 19.61 -7.64
CA GLU A 140 -9.38 18.92 -8.41
C GLU A 140 -10.41 18.23 -7.50
N ARG A 141 -10.02 17.71 -6.32
CA ARG A 141 -10.97 17.16 -5.36
C ARG A 141 -11.93 18.19 -4.81
N MET A 142 -11.52 19.47 -4.74
CA MET A 142 -12.36 20.57 -4.28
C MET A 142 -13.30 21.11 -5.37
N THR A 143 -12.92 21.01 -6.62
CA THR A 143 -13.66 21.62 -7.76
C THR A 143 -14.50 20.63 -8.55
N ASN A 144 -14.17 19.35 -8.53
CA ASN A 144 -14.89 18.30 -9.25
C ASN A 144 -15.88 17.58 -8.33
N PRO A 145 -17.20 17.72 -8.55
CA PRO A 145 -18.24 17.09 -7.70
C PRO A 145 -18.09 15.57 -7.57
N GLU A 146 -17.60 14.88 -8.60
CA GLU A 146 -17.39 13.43 -8.55
C GLU A 146 -16.22 13.02 -7.62
N LYS A 147 -15.38 13.98 -7.23
CA LYS A 147 -14.21 13.78 -6.37
C LYS A 147 -14.34 14.41 -4.97
N HIS A 148 -15.40 15.19 -4.70
CA HIS A 148 -15.60 15.86 -3.41
C HIS A 148 -15.54 14.90 -2.22
N TRP A 149 -16.07 13.69 -2.37
CA TRP A 149 -16.05 12.68 -1.32
C TRP A 149 -14.63 12.21 -0.91
N LYS A 150 -13.61 12.55 -1.69
CA LYS A 150 -12.19 12.28 -1.39
C LYS A 150 -11.49 13.46 -0.73
N HIS A 151 -12.14 14.62 -0.65
CA HIS A 151 -11.54 15.80 -0.05
C HIS A 151 -11.37 15.62 1.46
N SER A 152 -10.23 16.03 1.97
CA SER A 152 -9.92 16.06 3.39
C SER A 152 -8.95 17.23 3.66
N ASP A 153 -9.25 18.03 4.67
CA ASP A 153 -8.35 19.11 5.12
C ASP A 153 -7.02 18.54 5.59
N GLY A 154 -7.02 17.36 6.18
CA GLY A 154 -5.82 16.66 6.61
C GLY A 154 -4.84 16.34 5.47
N ASP A 155 -5.31 16.23 4.20
CA ASP A 155 -4.42 16.03 3.05
C ASP A 155 -3.53 17.28 2.82
N TRP A 156 -4.05 18.48 3.11
CA TRP A 156 -3.29 19.73 3.00
C TRP A 156 -2.30 19.88 4.15
N GLU A 157 -2.70 19.55 5.38
CA GLU A 157 -1.80 19.54 6.53
C GLU A 157 -0.63 18.57 6.33
N MET A 158 -0.92 17.37 5.78
CA MET A 158 0.12 16.39 5.46
C MET A 158 1.03 16.84 4.31
N ARG A 159 0.52 17.66 3.38
CA ARG A 159 1.30 18.23 2.31
C ARG A 159 2.35 19.23 2.82
N GLU A 160 2.10 19.96 3.90
CA GLU A 160 3.09 20.85 4.51
C GLU A 160 4.35 20.08 4.99
N LYS A 161 4.20 18.78 5.26
CA LYS A 161 5.27 17.88 5.66
C LYS A 161 5.86 17.06 4.51
N TRP A 162 5.74 17.56 3.28
CA TRP A 162 6.15 16.85 2.06
C TRP A 162 7.59 16.32 2.11
N ASP A 163 8.55 17.19 2.49
CA ASP A 163 9.96 16.83 2.50
C ASP A 163 10.27 15.75 3.55
N GLU A 164 9.62 15.82 4.71
CA GLU A 164 9.73 14.81 5.76
C GLU A 164 9.17 13.46 5.29
N PHE A 165 8.03 13.46 4.61
CA PHE A 165 7.47 12.24 4.00
C PHE A 165 8.40 11.64 2.96
N ARG A 166 9.04 12.46 2.13
CA ARG A 166 10.01 11.98 1.14
C ARG A 166 11.18 11.26 1.79
N ILE A 167 11.69 11.77 2.90
CA ILE A 167 12.75 11.12 3.68
C ILE A 167 12.26 9.75 4.16
N TYR A 168 11.05 9.65 4.70
CA TYR A 168 10.52 8.39 5.21
C TYR A 168 10.23 7.37 4.09
N TYR A 169 9.78 7.82 2.92
CA TYR A 169 9.63 6.95 1.76
C TYR A 169 10.97 6.44 1.25
N GLN A 170 11.98 7.30 1.20
CA GLN A 170 13.34 6.90 0.81
C GLN A 170 13.91 5.87 1.79
N ASP A 171 13.78 6.13 3.09
CA ASP A 171 14.22 5.23 4.15
C ASP A 171 13.50 3.85 4.07
N MET A 172 12.20 3.86 3.76
CA MET A 172 11.43 2.63 3.51
C MET A 172 11.97 1.86 2.29
N ILE A 173 12.22 2.54 1.18
CA ILE A 173 12.75 1.91 -0.04
C ILE A 173 14.13 1.32 0.23
N ASP A 174 15.02 2.07 0.87
CA ASP A 174 16.39 1.65 1.15
C ASP A 174 16.46 0.43 2.09
N ASN A 175 15.54 0.34 3.05
CA ASN A 175 15.53 -0.75 4.03
C ASN A 175 14.64 -1.94 3.65
N CYS A 176 13.76 -1.79 2.66
CA CYS A 176 12.77 -2.80 2.30
C CYS A 176 12.74 -3.11 0.80
N SER A 177 13.86 -3.04 0.09
CA SER A 177 13.97 -3.45 -1.32
C SER A 177 14.53 -4.86 -1.51
N SER A 178 14.94 -5.53 -0.45
CA SER A 178 15.47 -6.90 -0.52
C SER A 178 14.64 -7.81 0.39
N PRO A 179 14.21 -9.01 -0.07
CA PRO A 179 14.42 -9.56 -1.42
C PRO A 179 13.43 -9.07 -2.50
N PHE A 180 12.43 -8.26 -2.14
CA PHE A 180 11.38 -7.78 -3.06
C PHE A 180 11.60 -6.29 -3.35
N GLU A 181 11.94 -5.98 -4.60
CA GLU A 181 12.26 -4.61 -5.03
C GLU A 181 11.01 -3.72 -5.12
N TRP A 182 11.23 -2.42 -4.93
CA TRP A 182 10.24 -1.39 -5.23
C TRP A 182 10.36 -0.92 -6.67
N HIS A 183 9.26 -0.94 -7.40
CA HIS A 183 9.10 -0.24 -8.68
C HIS A 183 8.67 1.22 -8.38
N VAL A 184 9.43 2.19 -8.89
CA VAL A 184 9.20 3.62 -8.71
C VAL A 184 8.76 4.26 -10.03
#